data_bca6cc0d0a5e52a953f826dfd298459e
#
_entry.id   bca6cc0d0a5e52a953f826dfd298459e
#
_cell.length_a   1.000
_cell.length_b   1.000
_cell.length_c   1.000
_cell.angle_alpha   90.00
_cell.angle_beta   90.00
_cell.angle_gamma   90.00
#
_symmetry.space_group_name_H-M   'P 1'
#
loop_
_entity.id
_entity.type
_entity.pdbx_description
1 polymer ?
#
loop_
_entity_poly.entity_id
_entity_poly.type
_entity_poly.pdbx_seq_one_letter_code
_entity_poly.pdbx_strand_id
1 'polypeptide(L)'
;ITGGALNARASCSFRDDNGYRGQLELVVNNATVEQLDARVEVPKRGSCQFRLADFRQTGTLPIVVLASQQSSCKVSLWEQGNQVTVAFRDCRSECSGNSAEYLWPILVDSQKGSCS
;
A
#
# COMPACT_ATOMS: atom_id res chain seq x y z
N ILE A 1 -0.36 -16.72 -2.30
CA ILE A 1 0.53 -16.19 -1.26
C ILE A 1 1.71 -17.14 -1.09
N THR A 2 2.91 -16.63 -1.21
CA THR A 2 4.11 -17.42 -0.98
C THR A 2 4.37 -17.58 0.51
N GLY A 3 5.00 -18.67 0.93
CA GLY A 3 5.19 -19.00 2.34
C GLY A 3 6.38 -18.36 3.03
N GLY A 4 7.24 -17.64 2.32
CA GLY A 4 8.44 -17.04 2.89
C GLY A 4 8.21 -15.63 3.45
N ALA A 5 9.22 -15.09 4.14
CA ALA A 5 9.20 -13.72 4.59
C ALA A 5 9.23 -12.77 3.39
N LEU A 6 8.41 -11.74 3.40
CA LEU A 6 8.32 -10.78 2.32
C LEU A 6 9.58 -9.92 2.25
N ASN A 7 10.12 -9.78 1.05
CA ASN A 7 11.12 -8.79 0.72
C ASN A 7 10.62 -8.02 -0.48
N ALA A 8 10.55 -6.70 -0.38
CA ALA A 8 10.01 -5.88 -1.45
C ALA A 8 10.65 -4.50 -1.44
N ARG A 9 10.88 -3.96 -2.63
CA ARG A 9 11.30 -2.58 -2.83
C ARG A 9 10.51 -2.00 -3.98
N ALA A 10 9.97 -0.82 -3.79
CA ALA A 10 9.30 -0.11 -4.86
C ALA A 10 9.48 1.39 -4.67
N SER A 11 9.78 2.06 -5.77
CA SER A 11 9.77 3.51 -5.88
C SER A 11 9.14 3.77 -7.23
N CYS A 12 7.82 3.97 -7.24
CA CYS A 12 7.08 3.96 -8.49
C CYS A 12 5.88 4.90 -8.43
N SER A 13 5.41 5.27 -9.60
CA SER A 13 4.18 6.03 -9.75
C SER A 13 3.38 5.44 -10.90
N PHE A 14 2.07 5.68 -10.87
CA PHE A 14 1.18 5.19 -11.92
C PHE A 14 0.03 6.16 -12.13
N ARG A 15 -0.58 6.04 -13.30
CA ARG A 15 -1.71 6.86 -13.70
C ARG A 15 -2.54 6.08 -14.70
N ASP A 16 -3.87 6.08 -14.51
CA ASP A 16 -4.75 5.48 -15.49
C ASP A 16 -5.41 6.54 -16.39
N ASP A 17 -6.20 6.09 -17.35
CA ASP A 17 -6.84 6.97 -18.33
C ASP A 17 -7.90 7.88 -17.73
N ASN A 18 -8.40 7.55 -16.54
CA ASN A 18 -9.40 8.35 -15.83
C ASN A 18 -8.78 9.41 -14.92
N GLY A 19 -7.44 9.48 -14.87
CA GLY A 19 -6.73 10.41 -14.00
C GLY A 19 -6.51 9.90 -12.59
N TYR A 20 -6.92 8.67 -12.27
CA TYR A 20 -6.57 8.01 -11.03
C TYR A 20 -5.07 7.78 -11.02
N ARG A 21 -4.39 8.24 -9.97
CA ARG A 21 -2.94 8.15 -9.92
C ARG A 21 -2.44 7.87 -8.53
N GLY A 22 -1.26 7.28 -8.47
CA GLY A 22 -0.64 6.96 -7.19
C GLY A 22 0.87 7.02 -7.25
N GLN A 23 1.45 7.06 -6.07
CA GLN A 23 2.89 6.99 -5.84
C GLN A 23 3.13 6.05 -4.68
N LEU A 24 4.22 5.30 -4.76
CA LEU A 24 4.57 4.35 -3.72
C LEU A 24 6.08 4.34 -3.49
N GLU A 25 6.48 4.54 -2.25
CA GLU A 25 7.81 4.24 -1.76
C GLU A 25 7.66 3.14 -0.72
N LEU A 26 8.31 2.01 -0.96
CA LEU A 26 8.16 0.83 -0.11
C LEU A 26 9.50 0.12 0.05
N VAL A 27 9.84 -0.21 1.29
CA VAL A 27 10.94 -1.12 1.58
C VAL A 27 10.47 -2.09 2.65
N VAL A 28 10.48 -3.37 2.32
CA VAL A 28 10.20 -4.46 3.26
C VAL A 28 11.41 -5.37 3.24
N ASN A 29 11.99 -5.61 4.40
CA ASN A 29 13.16 -6.44 4.54
C ASN A 29 12.86 -7.54 5.54
N ASN A 30 12.86 -8.78 5.06
CA ASN A 30 12.59 -9.96 5.88
C ASN A 30 11.31 -9.79 6.71
N ALA A 31 10.22 -9.43 6.03
CA ALA A 31 8.88 -9.19 6.56
C ALA A 31 8.74 -7.97 7.48
N THR A 32 9.78 -7.17 7.65
CA THR A 32 9.70 -5.93 8.42
C THR A 32 9.61 -4.75 7.47
N VAL A 33 8.58 -3.93 7.63
CA VAL A 33 8.40 -2.73 6.82
C VAL A 33 9.32 -1.64 7.37
N GLU A 34 10.25 -1.20 6.53
CA GLU A 34 11.22 -0.16 6.88
C GLU A 34 10.86 1.19 6.29
N GLN A 35 10.11 1.19 5.20
CA GLN A 35 9.64 2.41 4.57
C GLN A 35 8.29 2.16 3.94
N LEU A 36 7.36 3.06 4.16
CA LEU A 36 6.10 3.11 3.45
C LEU A 36 5.67 4.56 3.34
N ASP A 37 5.48 5.00 2.12
CA ASP A 37 4.79 6.23 1.80
C ASP A 37 3.98 5.97 0.54
N ALA A 38 2.67 5.92 0.68
CA ALA A 38 1.77 5.67 -0.43
C ALA A 38 0.79 6.83 -0.52
N ARG A 39 0.61 7.34 -1.73
CA ARG A 39 -0.33 8.41 -2.01
C ARG A 39 -1.16 8.04 -3.21
N VAL A 40 -2.46 8.18 -3.09
CA VAL A 40 -3.41 7.90 -4.17
C VAL A 40 -4.29 9.13 -4.34
N GLU A 41 -4.44 9.58 -5.58
CA GLU A 41 -5.30 10.69 -5.93
C GLU A 41 -6.45 10.21 -6.80
N VAL A 42 -7.68 10.49 -6.36
CA VAL A 42 -8.90 10.11 -7.07
C VAL A 42 -9.54 11.39 -7.59
N PRO A 43 -9.63 11.58 -8.92
CA PRO A 43 -10.14 12.82 -9.50
C PRO A 43 -11.53 13.16 -8.94
N LYS A 44 -11.70 14.41 -8.53
CA LYS A 44 -12.95 14.97 -8.00
C LYS A 44 -13.42 14.37 -6.67
N ARG A 45 -12.67 13.41 -6.12
CA ARG A 45 -13.07 12.69 -4.89
C ARG A 45 -12.15 13.00 -3.71
N GLY A 46 -10.88 13.25 -3.98
CA GLY A 46 -9.89 13.53 -2.97
C GLY A 46 -8.65 12.67 -3.10
N SER A 47 -7.92 12.54 -2.01
CA SER A 47 -6.69 11.76 -1.98
C SER A 47 -6.55 11.01 -0.67
N CYS A 48 -5.76 9.94 -0.72
CA CYS A 48 -5.40 9.16 0.44
C CYS A 48 -3.88 9.15 0.60
N GLN A 49 -3.41 9.16 1.85
CA GLN A 49 -1.98 9.08 2.11
C GLN A 49 -1.72 8.17 3.29
N PHE A 50 -0.70 7.32 3.13
CA PHE A 50 -0.32 6.31 4.12
C PHE A 50 1.17 6.46 4.39
N ARG A 51 1.53 6.82 5.62
CA ARG A 51 2.93 6.97 6.05
C ARG A 51 3.23 5.99 7.16
N LEU A 52 4.38 5.34 7.07
CA LEU A 52 4.78 4.33 8.04
C LEU A 52 4.69 4.84 9.49
N ALA A 53 5.04 6.11 9.72
CA ALA A 53 5.04 6.70 11.06
C ALA A 53 3.66 6.67 11.74
N ASP A 54 2.58 6.59 10.96
CA ASP A 54 1.22 6.55 11.49
C ASP A 54 0.73 5.14 11.81
N PHE A 55 1.56 4.13 11.57
CA PHE A 55 1.20 2.73 11.68
C PHE A 55 2.14 1.98 12.61
N ARG A 56 1.64 0.84 13.08
CA ARG A 56 2.43 -0.13 13.84
C ARG A 56 2.28 -1.48 13.14
N GLN A 57 3.40 -2.18 12.94
CA GLN A 57 3.33 -3.50 12.33
C GLN A 57 2.81 -4.52 13.33
N THR A 58 1.75 -5.23 12.95
CA THR A 58 1.07 -6.21 13.79
C THR A 58 1.13 -7.63 13.24
N GLY A 59 1.61 -7.80 12.00
CA GLY A 59 1.75 -9.12 11.40
C GLY A 59 2.96 -9.17 10.48
N THR A 60 3.56 -10.36 10.39
CA THR A 60 4.73 -10.60 9.53
C THR A 60 4.51 -11.75 8.57
N LEU A 61 3.95 -12.86 9.03
CA LEU A 61 3.71 -14.07 8.25
C LEU A 61 2.32 -14.60 8.56
N PRO A 62 1.60 -15.11 7.58
CA PRO A 62 1.92 -15.18 6.15
C PRO A 62 1.72 -13.87 5.41
N ILE A 63 1.17 -12.87 6.06
CA ILE A 63 0.87 -11.56 5.48
C ILE A 63 1.46 -10.49 6.40
N VAL A 64 2.10 -9.50 5.80
CA VAL A 64 2.55 -8.31 6.55
C VAL A 64 1.33 -7.43 6.79
N VAL A 65 1.14 -7.01 8.03
CA VAL A 65 0.01 -6.15 8.41
C VAL A 65 0.52 -4.95 9.19
N LEU A 66 0.08 -3.77 8.77
CA LEU A 66 0.29 -2.51 9.47
C LEU A 66 -1.06 -2.00 9.96
N ALA A 67 -1.16 -1.68 11.22
CA ALA A 67 -2.38 -1.13 11.82
C ALA A 67 -2.16 0.33 12.18
N SER A 68 -3.13 1.18 11.85
CA SER A 68 -3.07 2.59 12.24
C SER A 68 -3.05 2.72 13.75
N GLN A 69 -2.27 3.67 14.25
CA GLN A 69 -2.21 3.96 15.67
C GLN A 69 -3.39 4.81 16.14
N GLN A 70 -4.21 5.33 15.22
CA GLN A 70 -5.29 6.26 15.55
C GLN A 70 -6.64 5.90 14.94
N SER A 71 -6.69 4.91 14.05
CA SER A 71 -7.92 4.54 13.36
C SER A 71 -7.98 3.03 13.15
N SER A 72 -9.04 2.58 12.50
CA SER A 72 -9.19 1.16 12.13
C SER A 72 -8.48 0.80 10.84
N CYS A 73 -7.79 1.73 10.20
CA CYS A 73 -7.12 1.48 8.92
C CYS A 73 -6.03 0.43 9.06
N LYS A 74 -6.03 -0.52 8.12
CA LYS A 74 -5.00 -1.54 8.01
C LYS A 74 -4.45 -1.58 6.61
N VAL A 75 -3.14 -1.72 6.52
CA VAL A 75 -2.44 -1.92 5.26
C VAL A 75 -1.85 -3.32 5.31
N SER A 76 -2.18 -4.13 4.31
CA SER A 76 -1.71 -5.52 4.22
C SER A 76 -0.87 -5.69 2.98
N LEU A 77 0.24 -6.42 3.10
CA LEU A 77 1.16 -6.64 2.01
C LEU A 77 1.47 -8.12 1.89
N TRP A 78 1.41 -8.64 0.66
CA TRP A 78 1.78 -10.03 0.39
C TRP A 78 2.26 -10.18 -1.05
N GLU A 79 2.95 -11.29 -1.31
CA GLU A 79 3.48 -11.59 -2.62
C GLU A 79 2.82 -12.84 -3.19
N GLN A 80 2.46 -12.78 -4.48
CA GLN A 80 2.01 -13.93 -5.26
C GLN A 80 2.75 -13.89 -6.59
N GLY A 81 3.56 -14.90 -6.87
CA GLY A 81 4.38 -14.92 -8.08
C GLY A 81 5.29 -13.70 -8.12
N ASN A 82 5.20 -12.90 -9.18
CA ASN A 82 6.01 -11.72 -9.37
C ASN A 82 5.30 -10.43 -8.97
N GLN A 83 4.22 -10.53 -8.20
CA GLN A 83 3.41 -9.40 -7.83
C GLN A 83 3.33 -9.25 -6.32
N VAL A 84 3.60 -8.03 -5.85
CA VAL A 84 3.34 -7.64 -4.46
C VAL A 84 2.09 -6.78 -4.44
N THR A 85 1.16 -7.16 -3.58
CA THR A 85 -0.08 -6.40 -3.38
C THR A 85 0.02 -5.58 -2.12
N VAL A 86 -0.34 -4.30 -2.22
CA VAL A 86 -0.49 -3.41 -1.07
C VAL A 86 -1.97 -3.07 -0.98
N ALA A 87 -2.66 -3.63 0.00
CA ALA A 87 -4.09 -3.51 0.14
C ALA A 87 -4.45 -2.65 1.35
N PHE A 88 -5.56 -1.93 1.23
CA PHE A 88 -6.02 -0.98 2.24
C PHE A 88 -7.42 -1.37 2.70
N ARG A 89 -7.67 -1.29 3.99
CA ARG A 89 -8.95 -1.65 4.57
C ARG A 89 -9.32 -0.68 5.67
N ASP A 90 -10.57 -0.20 5.63
CA ASP A 90 -11.12 0.72 6.64
C ASP A 90 -10.29 1.99 6.81
N CYS A 91 -9.84 2.57 5.69
CA CYS A 91 -8.87 3.67 5.68
C CYS A 91 -9.51 5.03 5.38
N ARG A 92 -10.77 5.22 5.74
CA ARG A 92 -11.44 6.50 5.52
C ARG A 92 -10.70 7.66 6.19
N SER A 93 -10.13 7.43 7.35
CA SER A 93 -9.42 8.48 8.11
C SER A 93 -8.16 8.97 7.43
N GLU A 94 -7.57 8.17 6.53
CA GLU A 94 -6.37 8.53 5.79
C GLU A 94 -6.68 9.20 4.47
N CYS A 95 -7.97 9.45 4.19
CA CYS A 95 -8.44 9.96 2.91
C CYS A 95 -9.26 11.22 3.08
N SER A 96 -9.20 12.12 2.09
CA SER A 96 -10.06 13.30 2.03
C SER A 96 -11.28 13.04 1.14
N GLY A 97 -12.34 13.81 1.36
CA GLY A 97 -13.59 13.65 0.60
C GLY A 97 -14.13 12.25 0.74
N ASN A 98 -14.58 11.67 -0.38
CA ASN A 98 -15.03 10.29 -0.42
C ASN A 98 -14.07 9.39 -1.20
N SER A 99 -12.79 9.77 -1.27
CA SER A 99 -11.80 9.02 -2.05
C SER A 99 -11.57 7.61 -1.53
N ALA A 100 -11.79 7.34 -0.24
CA ALA A 100 -11.62 6.00 0.31
C ALA A 100 -12.52 4.96 -0.38
N GLU A 101 -13.67 5.37 -0.89
CA GLU A 101 -14.60 4.48 -1.57
C GLU A 101 -14.08 4.00 -2.93
N TYR A 102 -13.06 4.67 -3.46
CA TYR A 102 -12.46 4.38 -4.76
C TYR A 102 -11.03 3.88 -4.62
N LEU A 103 -10.64 3.49 -3.41
CA LEU A 103 -9.27 3.09 -3.12
C LEU A 103 -9.09 1.62 -3.51
N TRP A 104 -8.18 1.38 -4.47
CA TRP A 104 -7.83 0.05 -4.96
C TRP A 104 -6.48 -0.37 -4.41
N PRO A 105 -6.21 -1.67 -4.31
CA PRO A 105 -4.87 -2.12 -3.97
C PRO A 105 -3.84 -1.59 -4.98
N ILE A 106 -2.65 -1.29 -4.49
CA ILE A 106 -1.52 -0.99 -5.36
C ILE A 106 -0.81 -2.30 -5.67
N LEU A 107 -0.56 -2.54 -6.95
CA LEU A 107 0.10 -3.75 -7.42
C LEU A 107 1.50 -3.40 -7.88
N VAL A 108 2.49 -4.10 -7.34
CA VAL A 108 3.90 -3.89 -7.68
C VAL A 108 4.41 -5.11 -8.43
N ASP A 109 4.98 -4.89 -9.61
CA ASP A 109 5.70 -5.93 -10.33
C ASP A 109 7.09 -6.03 -9.72
N SER A 110 7.38 -7.15 -9.04
CA SER A 110 8.62 -7.30 -8.28
C SER A 110 9.84 -7.48 -9.18
N GLN A 111 9.66 -7.82 -10.45
CA GLN A 111 10.77 -7.93 -11.39
C GLN A 111 11.08 -6.59 -12.07
N LYS A 112 10.03 -5.86 -12.45
CA LYS A 112 10.19 -4.60 -13.20
C LYS A 112 10.25 -3.37 -12.31
N GLY A 113 9.73 -3.47 -11.07
CA GLY A 113 9.63 -2.33 -10.18
C GLY A 113 8.52 -1.35 -10.52
N SER A 114 7.69 -1.66 -11.51
CA SER A 114 6.56 -0.82 -11.88
C SER A 114 5.37 -1.09 -10.98
N CYS A 115 4.46 -0.12 -10.87
CA CYS A 115 3.25 -0.29 -10.08
C CYS A 115 2.01 0.24 -10.82
N SER A 116 0.89 -0.25 -10.37
CA SER A 116 -0.41 0.14 -10.92
C SER A 116 -1.50 0.14 -9.86
#